data_015d95963910fafdcf3ae098efb7c981
#
_entry.id   015d95963910fafdcf3ae098efb7c981
#
_cell.length_a   1.000
_cell.length_b   1.000
_cell.length_c   1.000
_cell.angle_alpha   90.00
_cell.angle_beta   90.00
_cell.angle_gamma   90.00
#
_symmetry.space_group_name_H-M   'P 1'
#
loop_
_entity.id
_entity.type
_entity.pdbx_description
1 polymer ?
#
loop_
_entity_poly.entity_id
_entity_poly.type
_entity_poly.pdbx_seq_one_letter_code
_entity_poly.pdbx_strand_id
1 'polypeptide(L)'
;MRKSKPISIILSALSLLLFTHCSSDDSVEEQKQPSTAAKDSWIIYNSTAGWGGNIYSFSELPQGELSLADKKPFYQIAYSAGGKAFGENIYRLGGAASSEEGFSKLTADNSGNITSKGFIATQNNGFEPNYLVVSETEGYYWDGSRGMLKIQTFNPGTMQRTGEIDLSSLAQTIDPAVLEPGETAYQAAGQLILIKRDDKLYLDLQIGKKGSNWQIKPVVKEVAVAVYNLTTKKVENVTRYANTTNLGLFTDHVLWSIDEVTKDIYMVAASDMKAQEAAYSSKILRIKNGQTTFDSTFEIDMKNYVQPAEFNRIFAHNNKIYTTIPSTGASYYSGGHGVGYRNDIWFWNEIDVQTKKAVKLDIPVDNFYNYQNPFLYKNRIYFMSNNKADNFSGLTSYDPVSKNTKVEFKLKGSGRLMGVNVISKK
;
A
#
# COMPACT_ATOMS: atom_id res chain seq x y z
N MET A 1 67.40 -23.97 23.00
CA MET A 1 68.32 -22.82 23.23
C MET A 1 67.48 -21.56 23.16
N ARG A 2 67.13 -20.96 24.30
CA ARG A 2 67.67 -19.68 24.87
C ARG A 2 67.47 -18.53 23.87
N LYS A 3 66.85 -17.38 24.17
CA LYS A 3 66.64 -16.54 25.37
C LYS A 3 65.53 -15.51 25.06
N SER A 4 64.54 -15.24 25.87
CA SER A 4 64.38 -14.28 26.98
C SER A 4 64.51 -12.79 26.64
N LYS A 5 63.38 -12.08 26.68
CA LYS A 5 62.96 -10.79 27.32
C LYS A 5 63.96 -9.61 27.37
N PRO A 6 63.57 -8.32 27.55
CA PRO A 6 62.57 -7.88 28.51
C PRO A 6 61.64 -6.67 28.10
N ILE A 7 60.71 -6.45 29.02
CA ILE A 7 59.80 -5.33 29.30
C ILE A 7 60.57 -4.02 29.56
N SER A 8 60.01 -2.89 29.10
CA SER A 8 60.30 -1.58 29.73
C SER A 8 59.01 -0.76 29.87
N ILE A 9 58.63 -0.58 31.12
CA ILE A 9 57.65 0.39 31.62
C ILE A 9 58.38 1.72 31.76
N ILE A 10 57.82 2.82 31.25
CA ILE A 10 58.19 4.18 31.68
C ILE A 10 56.90 4.91 32.08
N LEU A 11 56.88 5.22 33.34
CA LEU A 11 55.95 6.08 34.08
C LEU A 11 56.62 7.47 34.15
N SER A 12 55.90 8.54 33.90
CA SER A 12 56.20 9.92 34.33
C SER A 12 55.07 10.84 33.81
N ALA A 13 54.46 11.61 34.50
CA ALA A 13 54.52 12.39 35.73
C ALA A 13 53.61 13.62 35.45
N LEU A 14 52.80 13.84 36.40
CA LEU A 14 51.84 14.94 36.59
C LEU A 14 52.54 16.32 36.57
N SER A 15 51.96 17.30 35.86
CA SER A 15 52.26 18.71 36.11
C SER A 15 50.95 19.50 36.13
N LEU A 16 50.48 19.84 37.32
CA LEU A 16 49.51 20.90 37.60
C LEU A 16 50.14 22.25 37.29
N LEU A 17 49.49 23.07 36.48
CA LEU A 17 49.70 24.50 36.45
C LEU A 17 48.37 25.20 36.60
N LEU A 18 48.17 25.74 37.79
CA LEU A 18 47.16 26.72 38.13
C LEU A 18 47.55 28.05 37.51
N PHE A 19 46.71 28.62 36.66
CA PHE A 19 46.67 30.03 36.39
C PHE A 19 45.28 30.59 36.67
N THR A 20 45.20 31.31 37.76
CA THR A 20 44.15 32.28 38.05
C THR A 20 44.34 33.50 37.15
N HIS A 21 43.31 33.84 36.36
CA HIS A 21 43.15 35.24 35.93
C HIS A 21 41.68 35.61 35.80
N CYS A 22 41.41 36.82 36.25
CA CYS A 22 40.10 37.46 36.43
C CYS A 22 39.35 37.74 35.14
N SER A 23 38.05 37.67 35.30
CA SER A 23 36.94 38.44 34.72
C SER A 23 37.18 39.32 33.48
N SER A 24 36.51 39.01 32.42
CA SER A 24 35.71 39.98 31.66
C SER A 24 34.48 39.26 31.11
N ASP A 25 33.32 39.80 31.43
CA ASP A 25 32.04 39.44 30.82
C ASP A 25 32.10 39.66 29.32
N ASP A 26 32.18 38.54 28.57
CA ASP A 26 31.71 38.51 27.20
C ASP A 26 30.80 37.28 27.10
N SER A 27 29.51 37.54 27.07
CA SER A 27 28.44 36.61 26.79
C SER A 27 28.66 36.07 25.36
N VAL A 28 29.40 34.96 25.25
CA VAL A 28 29.36 34.13 24.05
C VAL A 28 27.99 33.45 24.07
N GLU A 29 27.06 34.04 23.30
CA GLU A 29 25.86 33.31 22.89
C GLU A 29 26.36 31.97 22.24
N GLU A 30 26.21 30.88 22.99
CA GLU A 30 26.21 29.53 22.38
C GLU A 30 25.17 29.54 21.28
N GLN A 31 25.62 29.72 20.05
CA GLN A 31 24.81 29.38 18.89
C GLN A 31 24.41 27.91 19.07
N LYS A 32 23.22 27.68 19.62
CA LYS A 32 22.54 26.39 19.54
C LYS A 32 22.52 26.03 18.08
N GLN A 33 23.45 25.15 17.68
CA GLN A 33 23.38 24.48 16.40
C GLN A 33 21.97 23.88 16.33
N PRO A 34 21.14 24.24 15.35
CA PRO A 34 19.81 23.68 15.27
C PRO A 34 19.99 22.17 15.17
N SER A 35 19.44 21.45 16.13
CA SER A 35 19.35 20.00 16.05
C SER A 35 18.58 19.72 14.76
N THR A 36 19.27 19.22 13.75
CA THR A 36 18.66 18.73 12.52
C THR A 36 17.95 17.41 12.86
N ALA A 37 16.89 17.50 13.67
CA ALA A 37 15.95 16.40 13.79
C ALA A 37 15.48 16.09 12.36
N ALA A 38 15.70 14.88 11.93
CA ALA A 38 15.29 14.42 10.63
C ALA A 38 13.81 14.75 10.43
N LYS A 39 13.50 15.62 9.47
CA LYS A 39 12.13 16.05 9.20
C LYS A 39 11.51 15.09 8.19
N ASP A 40 10.31 14.61 8.52
CA ASP A 40 9.49 13.87 7.55
C ASP A 40 9.23 14.71 6.30
N SER A 41 9.10 14.05 5.14
CA SER A 41 8.68 14.71 3.90
C SER A 41 7.36 14.16 3.43
N TRP A 42 6.47 15.06 3.06
CA TRP A 42 5.16 14.74 2.49
C TRP A 42 5.25 14.71 0.98
N ILE A 43 4.95 13.57 0.41
CA ILE A 43 5.02 13.31 -1.03
C ILE A 43 3.61 13.30 -1.59
N ILE A 44 3.33 14.18 -2.53
CA ILE A 44 2.02 14.36 -3.12
C ILE A 44 2.06 13.99 -4.60
N TYR A 45 1.17 13.11 -5.01
CA TYR A 45 0.98 12.70 -6.39
C TYR A 45 -0.24 13.42 -6.95
N ASN A 46 -0.05 14.07 -8.07
CA ASN A 46 -1.10 14.80 -8.75
C ASN A 46 -1.23 14.34 -10.20
N SER A 47 -2.43 13.98 -10.63
CA SER A 47 -2.75 13.76 -12.04
C SER A 47 -3.11 15.09 -12.70
N THR A 48 -2.51 15.38 -13.84
CA THR A 48 -2.78 16.58 -14.62
C THR A 48 -3.67 16.31 -15.83
N ALA A 49 -3.47 15.18 -16.48
CA ALA A 49 -4.29 14.71 -17.62
C ALA A 49 -4.16 13.20 -17.78
N GLY A 50 -5.26 12.50 -17.99
CA GLY A 50 -5.27 11.05 -18.13
C GLY A 50 -4.69 10.36 -16.86
N TRP A 51 -3.74 9.47 -17.08
CA TRP A 51 -3.01 8.76 -16.01
C TRP A 51 -1.66 9.40 -15.66
N GLY A 52 -1.16 10.31 -16.48
CA GLY A 52 0.10 11.02 -16.25
C GLY A 52 -0.04 12.10 -15.18
N GLY A 53 1.10 12.50 -14.60
CA GLY A 53 1.10 13.52 -13.57
C GLY A 53 2.47 13.85 -13.02
N ASN A 54 2.49 14.42 -11.84
CA ASN A 54 3.69 14.89 -11.15
C ASN A 54 3.71 14.43 -9.70
N ILE A 55 4.93 14.28 -9.18
CA ILE A 55 5.19 14.07 -7.76
C ILE A 55 5.87 15.32 -7.20
N TYR A 56 5.42 15.75 -6.03
CA TYR A 56 5.96 16.91 -5.30
C TYR A 56 6.37 16.47 -3.91
N SER A 57 7.42 17.09 -3.38
CA SER A 57 7.86 16.88 -2.01
C SER A 57 7.71 18.17 -1.21
N PHE A 58 7.21 18.05 0.02
CA PHE A 58 7.04 19.13 0.99
C PHE A 58 7.69 18.73 2.31
N SER A 59 8.39 19.65 2.95
CA SER A 59 9.00 19.43 4.27
C SER A 59 7.98 19.41 5.41
N GLU A 60 6.76 19.87 5.14
CA GLU A 60 5.64 19.91 6.09
C GLU A 60 4.35 19.55 5.36
N LEU A 61 3.34 19.07 6.11
CA LEU A 61 2.02 18.82 5.56
C LEU A 61 1.42 20.14 5.05
N PRO A 62 1.11 20.27 3.75
CA PRO A 62 0.42 21.43 3.23
C PRO A 62 -0.93 21.67 3.93
N GLN A 63 -1.32 22.94 4.04
CA GLN A 63 -2.56 23.37 4.69
C GLN A 63 -3.38 24.28 3.77
N GLY A 64 -4.71 24.17 3.88
CA GLY A 64 -5.64 25.06 3.16
C GLY A 64 -5.70 24.79 1.65
N GLU A 65 -5.77 25.83 0.82
CA GLU A 65 -5.75 25.69 -0.64
C GLU A 65 -4.32 25.53 -1.15
N LEU A 66 -4.04 24.40 -1.82
CA LEU A 66 -2.74 24.07 -2.37
C LEU A 66 -2.71 24.24 -3.88
N SER A 67 -1.98 25.24 -4.37
CA SER A 67 -1.65 25.38 -5.80
C SER A 67 -0.37 24.62 -6.14
N LEU A 68 -0.43 23.76 -7.16
CA LEU A 68 0.72 23.03 -7.69
C LEU A 68 1.21 23.56 -9.05
N ALA A 69 0.52 24.56 -9.62
CA ALA A 69 0.80 25.05 -10.97
C ALA A 69 2.25 25.54 -11.14
N ASP A 70 2.72 26.30 -10.16
CA ASP A 70 4.08 26.92 -10.17
C ASP A 70 5.03 26.24 -9.19
N LYS A 71 4.59 25.13 -8.56
CA LYS A 71 5.41 24.41 -7.58
C LYS A 71 6.57 23.70 -8.26
N LYS A 72 7.79 24.06 -7.83
CA LYS A 72 9.03 23.40 -8.24
C LYS A 72 9.87 23.11 -6.99
N PRO A 73 10.75 22.08 -7.05
CA PRO A 73 10.84 21.08 -8.12
C PRO A 73 9.65 20.11 -8.16
N PHE A 74 9.48 19.42 -9.28
CA PHE A 74 8.57 18.29 -9.42
C PHE A 74 9.22 17.16 -10.21
N TYR A 75 8.70 15.94 -10.04
CA TYR A 75 9.11 14.76 -10.79
C TYR A 75 7.94 14.27 -11.65
N GLN A 76 8.12 14.31 -12.97
CA GLN A 76 7.07 13.90 -13.91
C GLN A 76 6.96 12.37 -13.99
N ILE A 77 5.74 11.86 -14.05
CA ILE A 77 5.44 10.45 -14.14
C ILE A 77 4.37 10.17 -15.19
N ALA A 78 4.50 9.04 -15.89
CA ALA A 78 3.52 8.60 -16.88
C ALA A 78 2.27 7.99 -16.22
N TYR A 79 2.40 7.45 -15.01
CA TYR A 79 1.31 6.85 -14.25
C TYR A 79 1.27 7.43 -12.83
N SER A 80 0.20 8.12 -12.50
CA SER A 80 0.11 8.94 -11.29
C SER A 80 -0.47 8.23 -10.07
N ALA A 81 -0.81 6.94 -10.15
CA ALA A 81 -1.18 6.19 -8.95
C ALA A 81 -0.08 6.32 -7.88
N GLY A 82 -0.49 6.38 -6.61
CA GLY A 82 0.41 6.55 -5.49
C GLY A 82 1.48 5.47 -5.38
N GLY A 83 2.36 5.60 -4.41
CA GLY A 83 3.39 4.61 -4.11
C GLY A 83 3.24 4.08 -2.69
N LYS A 84 4.17 3.20 -2.31
CA LYS A 84 4.33 2.69 -0.95
C LYS A 84 5.59 3.31 -0.35
N ALA A 85 5.46 4.00 0.78
CA ALA A 85 6.60 4.56 1.51
C ALA A 85 7.28 3.49 2.36
N PHE A 86 8.60 3.48 2.38
CA PHE A 86 9.40 2.71 3.31
C PHE A 86 10.68 3.48 3.65
N GLY A 87 10.85 3.84 4.93
CA GLY A 87 11.98 4.67 5.37
C GLY A 87 12.03 6.01 4.63
N GLU A 88 13.16 6.30 4.01
CA GLU A 88 13.40 7.53 3.23
C GLU A 88 12.95 7.43 1.76
N ASN A 89 12.33 6.32 1.38
CA ASN A 89 12.08 5.99 -0.01
C ASN A 89 10.59 5.77 -0.29
N ILE A 90 10.25 5.95 -1.55
CA ILE A 90 8.98 5.60 -2.13
C ILE A 90 9.23 4.52 -3.18
N TYR A 91 8.40 3.49 -3.16
CA TYR A 91 8.36 2.49 -4.21
C TYR A 91 7.06 2.65 -4.98
N ARG A 92 7.10 2.65 -6.31
CA ARG A 92 5.91 2.85 -7.13
C ARG A 92 5.96 2.07 -8.44
N LEU A 93 4.80 1.67 -8.91
CA LEU A 93 4.64 1.04 -10.22
C LEU A 93 4.80 2.07 -11.35
N GLY A 94 5.35 1.63 -12.48
CA GLY A 94 5.36 2.39 -13.71
C GLY A 94 3.99 2.45 -14.39
N GLY A 95 3.18 1.41 -14.18
CA GLY A 95 1.83 1.26 -14.73
C GLY A 95 1.82 0.66 -16.14
N ALA A 96 0.77 -0.11 -16.44
CA ALA A 96 0.61 -0.83 -17.71
C ALA A 96 0.48 0.10 -18.93
N ALA A 97 0.12 1.35 -18.72
CA ALA A 97 0.01 2.37 -19.78
C ALA A 97 1.28 3.20 -19.98
N SER A 98 2.34 2.91 -19.23
CA SER A 98 3.60 3.62 -19.31
C SER A 98 4.67 2.82 -20.06
N SER A 99 5.71 3.50 -20.54
CA SER A 99 6.91 2.85 -21.06
C SER A 99 7.80 2.26 -19.95
N GLU A 100 7.49 2.52 -18.68
CA GLU A 100 8.21 2.04 -17.52
C GLU A 100 7.57 0.76 -17.00
N GLU A 101 7.83 -0.36 -17.63
CA GLU A 101 7.34 -1.67 -17.18
C GLU A 101 8.15 -2.16 -15.98
N GLY A 102 7.56 -2.04 -14.78
CA GLY A 102 8.20 -2.43 -13.54
C GLY A 102 7.88 -1.51 -12.37
N PHE A 103 8.77 -1.45 -11.41
CA PHE A 103 8.63 -0.55 -10.26
C PHE A 103 9.95 0.11 -9.90
N SER A 104 9.85 1.38 -9.50
CA SER A 104 10.98 2.24 -9.17
C SER A 104 11.07 2.54 -7.69
N LYS A 105 12.29 2.80 -7.23
CA LYS A 105 12.62 3.38 -5.93
C LYS A 105 12.95 4.85 -6.13
N LEU A 106 12.25 5.74 -5.45
CA LEU A 106 12.46 7.18 -5.48
C LEU A 106 12.81 7.69 -4.07
N THR A 107 13.54 8.78 -3.99
CA THR A 107 13.78 9.52 -2.74
C THR A 107 13.63 11.01 -2.98
N ALA A 108 13.38 11.79 -1.90
CA ALA A 108 13.37 13.24 -1.95
C ALA A 108 14.52 13.82 -1.12
N ASP A 109 15.26 14.78 -1.65
CA ASP A 109 16.26 15.53 -0.89
C ASP A 109 15.62 16.65 -0.02
N ASN A 110 16.46 17.36 0.73
CA ASN A 110 16.00 18.44 1.59
C ASN A 110 15.46 19.67 0.84
N SER A 111 15.82 19.81 -0.43
CA SER A 111 15.32 20.86 -1.33
C SER A 111 14.02 20.48 -2.04
N GLY A 112 13.54 19.24 -1.81
CA GLY A 112 12.32 18.70 -2.41
C GLY A 112 12.53 18.09 -3.81
N ASN A 113 13.79 17.96 -4.27
CA ASN A 113 14.05 17.24 -5.52
C ASN A 113 13.83 15.75 -5.34
N ILE A 114 13.06 15.16 -6.24
CA ILE A 114 12.82 13.72 -6.27
C ILE A 114 13.72 13.09 -7.31
N THR A 115 14.42 12.03 -6.91
CA THR A 115 15.36 11.30 -7.77
C THR A 115 15.11 9.81 -7.73
N SER A 116 15.30 9.14 -8.87
CA SER A 116 15.29 7.68 -8.95
C SER A 116 16.57 7.11 -8.32
N LYS A 117 16.38 6.08 -7.48
CA LYS A 117 17.47 5.35 -6.81
C LYS A 117 17.57 3.90 -7.24
N GLY A 118 16.73 3.49 -8.18
CA GLY A 118 16.77 2.16 -8.75
C GLY A 118 15.43 1.76 -9.36
N PHE A 119 15.49 0.70 -10.16
CA PHE A 119 14.35 0.20 -10.91
C PHE A 119 14.47 -1.32 -11.09
N ILE A 120 13.37 -2.03 -10.91
CA ILE A 120 13.24 -3.44 -11.30
C ILE A 120 12.31 -3.48 -12.51
N ALA A 121 12.87 -3.85 -13.65
CA ALA A 121 12.09 -4.09 -14.87
C ALA A 121 11.30 -5.39 -14.76
N THR A 122 10.06 -5.35 -15.17
CA THR A 122 9.19 -6.51 -15.39
C THR A 122 8.70 -6.47 -16.83
N GLN A 123 8.20 -7.60 -17.34
CA GLN A 123 7.59 -7.58 -18.66
C GLN A 123 6.08 -7.48 -18.51
N ASN A 124 5.49 -6.57 -19.25
CA ASN A 124 4.05 -6.46 -19.30
C ASN A 124 3.46 -7.62 -20.12
N ASN A 125 2.88 -8.58 -19.43
CA ASN A 125 2.11 -9.66 -20.04
C ASN A 125 0.59 -9.43 -19.92
N GLY A 126 0.19 -8.19 -19.78
CA GLY A 126 -1.18 -7.75 -19.54
C GLY A 126 -1.54 -7.61 -18.05
N PHE A 127 -0.56 -7.77 -17.16
CA PHE A 127 -0.73 -7.60 -15.71
C PHE A 127 0.44 -6.82 -15.12
N GLU A 128 0.13 -5.85 -14.27
CA GLU A 128 1.14 -5.13 -13.52
C GLU A 128 1.76 -6.02 -12.44
N PRO A 129 3.04 -5.80 -12.09
CA PRO A 129 3.66 -6.51 -10.98
C PRO A 129 3.04 -6.06 -9.64
N ASN A 130 2.95 -6.98 -8.69
CA ASN A 130 2.72 -6.66 -7.29
C ASN A 130 4.04 -6.68 -6.54
N TYR A 131 4.23 -5.84 -5.54
CA TYR A 131 5.45 -5.81 -4.76
C TYR A 131 5.20 -5.49 -3.28
N LEU A 132 6.10 -5.99 -2.44
CA LEU A 132 6.13 -5.77 -0.99
C LEU A 132 7.56 -5.45 -0.56
N VAL A 133 7.74 -4.32 0.12
CA VAL A 133 9.00 -3.94 0.77
C VAL A 133 8.86 -4.23 2.26
N VAL A 134 9.75 -5.02 2.81
CA VAL A 134 9.74 -5.45 4.22
C VAL A 134 10.84 -4.77 5.01
N SER A 135 12.04 -4.68 4.44
CA SER A 135 13.19 -4.03 5.04
C SER A 135 14.11 -3.47 3.95
N GLU A 136 15.23 -2.87 4.34
CA GLU A 136 16.27 -2.40 3.38
C GLU A 136 16.90 -3.55 2.56
N THR A 137 16.77 -4.79 3.03
CA THR A 137 17.39 -5.96 2.39
C THR A 137 16.40 -7.04 1.98
N GLU A 138 15.13 -6.92 2.38
CA GLU A 138 14.09 -7.93 2.14
C GLU A 138 12.90 -7.31 1.43
N GLY A 139 12.61 -7.80 0.25
CA GLY A 139 11.43 -7.46 -0.53
C GLY A 139 10.98 -8.63 -1.40
N TYR A 140 9.73 -8.60 -1.81
CA TYR A 140 9.09 -9.63 -2.63
C TYR A 140 8.31 -8.96 -3.75
N TYR A 141 8.24 -9.61 -4.93
CA TYR A 141 7.36 -9.15 -5.99
C TYR A 141 6.85 -10.30 -6.85
N TRP A 142 5.65 -10.14 -7.35
CA TRP A 142 5.10 -10.99 -8.37
C TRP A 142 5.38 -10.37 -9.75
N ASP A 143 5.83 -11.22 -10.69
CA ASP A 143 6.05 -10.86 -12.09
C ASP A 143 5.63 -12.06 -12.94
N GLY A 144 4.48 -11.94 -13.60
CA GLY A 144 3.91 -13.02 -14.40
C GLY A 144 4.81 -13.49 -15.53
N SER A 145 5.73 -12.65 -16.04
CA SER A 145 6.69 -13.02 -17.07
C SER A 145 7.75 -14.03 -16.58
N ARG A 146 7.98 -14.07 -15.27
CA ARG A 146 8.92 -15.01 -14.63
C ARG A 146 8.24 -16.28 -14.13
N GLY A 147 6.93 -16.36 -14.25
CA GLY A 147 6.11 -17.50 -13.84
C GLY A 147 4.96 -17.08 -12.94
N MET A 148 3.77 -17.49 -13.32
CA MET A 148 2.53 -17.10 -12.66
C MET A 148 2.43 -17.61 -11.21
N LEU A 149 3.03 -18.76 -10.91
CA LEU A 149 3.11 -19.38 -9.60
C LEU A 149 4.52 -19.23 -9.01
N LYS A 150 5.10 -18.03 -9.13
CA LYS A 150 6.42 -17.69 -8.58
C LYS A 150 6.42 -16.32 -7.95
N ILE A 151 7.06 -16.21 -6.80
CA ILE A 151 7.36 -14.91 -6.16
C ILE A 151 8.85 -14.67 -6.28
N GLN A 152 9.22 -13.51 -6.77
CA GLN A 152 10.59 -13.05 -6.83
C GLN A 152 10.99 -12.43 -5.51
N THR A 153 12.23 -12.65 -5.07
CA THR A 153 12.81 -11.93 -3.93
C THR A 153 13.77 -10.86 -4.44
N PHE A 154 13.84 -9.72 -3.74
CA PHE A 154 14.76 -8.64 -4.08
C PHE A 154 15.30 -7.92 -2.85
N ASN A 155 16.40 -7.22 -3.03
CA ASN A 155 16.95 -6.30 -2.05
C ASN A 155 16.45 -4.87 -2.36
N PRO A 156 15.58 -4.28 -1.52
CA PRO A 156 15.06 -2.94 -1.75
C PRO A 156 16.13 -1.83 -1.67
N GLY A 157 17.21 -2.04 -0.90
CA GLY A 157 18.32 -1.10 -0.84
C GLY A 157 19.00 -0.91 -2.20
N THR A 158 19.27 -2.01 -2.89
CA THR A 158 19.98 -2.03 -4.20
C THR A 158 19.05 -2.14 -5.40
N MET A 159 17.78 -2.42 -5.22
CA MET A 159 16.81 -2.71 -6.29
C MET A 159 17.27 -3.86 -7.20
N GLN A 160 17.85 -4.90 -6.62
CA GLN A 160 18.30 -6.08 -7.35
C GLN A 160 17.52 -7.31 -6.92
N ARG A 161 17.14 -8.12 -7.90
CA ARG A 161 16.56 -9.44 -7.67
C ARG A 161 17.60 -10.33 -6.98
N THR A 162 17.17 -11.06 -5.94
CA THR A 162 18.04 -11.95 -5.15
C THR A 162 17.70 -13.42 -5.29
N GLY A 163 16.51 -13.76 -5.80
CA GLY A 163 16.09 -15.16 -5.96
C GLY A 163 14.61 -15.29 -6.32
N GLU A 164 14.08 -16.47 -6.10
CA GLU A 164 12.64 -16.76 -6.29
C GLU A 164 12.14 -17.84 -5.33
N ILE A 165 10.83 -17.80 -5.08
CA ILE A 165 10.06 -18.82 -4.39
C ILE A 165 9.19 -19.51 -5.43
N ASP A 166 9.38 -20.81 -5.63
CA ASP A 166 8.59 -21.63 -6.53
C ASP A 166 7.34 -22.15 -5.81
N LEU A 167 6.19 -21.84 -6.35
CA LEU A 167 4.86 -22.22 -5.86
C LEU A 167 4.14 -23.13 -6.87
N SER A 168 4.86 -23.75 -7.82
CA SER A 168 4.28 -24.62 -8.85
C SER A 168 3.51 -25.79 -8.27
N SER A 169 3.83 -26.21 -7.05
CA SER A 169 3.05 -27.22 -6.30
C SER A 169 1.60 -26.83 -6.01
N LEU A 170 1.25 -25.53 -6.14
CA LEU A 170 -0.12 -25.03 -6.01
C LEU A 170 -0.93 -25.12 -7.31
N ALA A 171 -0.32 -25.54 -8.41
CA ALA A 171 -0.99 -25.69 -9.70
C ALA A 171 -2.19 -26.64 -9.60
N GLN A 172 -3.30 -26.24 -10.20
CA GLN A 172 -4.53 -27.03 -10.27
C GLN A 172 -4.93 -27.29 -11.71
N THR A 173 -5.55 -28.43 -11.96
CA THR A 173 -6.12 -28.73 -13.27
C THR A 173 -7.40 -27.92 -13.45
N ILE A 174 -7.46 -27.13 -14.53
CA ILE A 174 -8.68 -26.44 -14.97
C ILE A 174 -9.30 -27.27 -16.08
N ASP A 175 -10.59 -27.60 -15.93
CA ASP A 175 -11.32 -28.31 -16.97
C ASP A 175 -11.38 -27.46 -18.26
N PRO A 176 -10.84 -27.94 -19.39
CA PRO A 176 -10.91 -27.21 -20.64
C PRO A 176 -12.33 -26.86 -21.09
N ALA A 177 -13.33 -27.64 -20.66
CA ALA A 177 -14.73 -27.41 -21.00
C ALA A 177 -15.32 -26.10 -20.43
N VAL A 178 -14.66 -25.48 -19.42
CA VAL A 178 -15.07 -24.17 -18.89
C VAL A 178 -14.54 -23.00 -19.72
N LEU A 179 -13.67 -23.26 -20.70
CA LEU A 179 -13.06 -22.23 -21.55
C LEU A 179 -13.89 -22.00 -22.80
N GLU A 180 -14.22 -20.74 -23.05
CA GLU A 180 -14.84 -20.31 -24.31
C GLU A 180 -13.77 -20.06 -25.38
N PRO A 181 -14.14 -20.00 -26.68
CA PRO A 181 -13.19 -19.69 -27.74
C PRO A 181 -12.44 -18.38 -27.47
N GLY A 182 -11.11 -18.45 -27.48
CA GLY A 182 -10.21 -17.33 -27.20
C GLY A 182 -9.89 -17.10 -25.71
N GLU A 183 -10.48 -17.86 -24.81
CA GLU A 183 -10.09 -17.86 -23.39
C GLU A 183 -8.97 -18.86 -23.13
N THR A 184 -8.11 -18.58 -22.17
CA THR A 184 -7.02 -19.45 -21.74
C THR A 184 -7.09 -19.68 -20.22
N ALA A 185 -6.68 -20.86 -19.78
CA ALA A 185 -6.54 -21.15 -18.37
C ALA A 185 -5.54 -20.19 -17.72
N TYR A 186 -5.87 -19.73 -16.52
CA TYR A 186 -5.06 -18.77 -15.77
C TYR A 186 -4.96 -19.19 -14.31
N GLN A 187 -3.73 -19.21 -13.81
CA GLN A 187 -3.46 -19.42 -12.38
C GLN A 187 -2.31 -18.52 -11.94
N ALA A 188 -2.47 -17.85 -10.81
CA ALA A 188 -1.43 -17.00 -10.25
C ALA A 188 -1.44 -17.08 -8.72
N ALA A 189 -0.28 -16.85 -8.10
CA ALA A 189 -0.16 -16.72 -6.66
C ALA A 189 0.59 -15.43 -6.30
N GLY A 190 0.01 -14.60 -5.42
CA GLY A 190 0.62 -13.36 -4.94
C GLY A 190 0.49 -12.17 -5.90
N GLN A 191 -0.41 -12.25 -6.89
CA GLN A 191 -0.64 -11.17 -7.84
C GLN A 191 -1.37 -9.99 -7.20
N LEU A 192 -2.41 -10.22 -6.42
CA LEU A 192 -3.24 -9.18 -5.81
C LEU A 192 -2.99 -9.05 -4.31
N ILE A 193 -2.75 -10.16 -3.63
CA ILE A 193 -2.44 -10.20 -2.20
C ILE A 193 -1.02 -10.73 -2.02
N LEU A 194 -0.17 -9.90 -1.47
CA LEU A 194 1.21 -10.23 -1.12
C LEU A 194 1.51 -9.57 0.22
N ILE A 195 1.38 -10.35 1.30
CA ILE A 195 1.47 -9.88 2.68
C ILE A 195 2.54 -10.67 3.41
N LYS A 196 3.38 -10.01 4.19
CA LYS A 196 4.24 -10.66 5.17
C LYS A 196 3.73 -10.36 6.58
N ARG A 197 3.53 -11.41 7.36
CA ARG A 197 3.31 -11.34 8.80
C ARG A 197 4.19 -12.40 9.48
N ASP A 198 5.05 -11.95 10.36
CA ASP A 198 6.06 -12.78 11.03
C ASP A 198 6.97 -13.50 10.00
N ASP A 199 7.10 -14.82 10.08
CA ASP A 199 7.86 -15.67 9.16
C ASP A 199 7.04 -16.21 7.98
N LYS A 200 5.89 -15.60 7.67
CA LYS A 200 4.96 -16.12 6.66
C LYS A 200 4.61 -15.10 5.60
N LEU A 201 4.51 -15.58 4.37
CA LEU A 201 3.87 -14.87 3.26
C LEU A 201 2.44 -15.41 3.06
N TYR A 202 1.49 -14.50 2.94
CA TYR A 202 0.10 -14.76 2.58
C TYR A 202 -0.11 -14.27 1.16
N LEU A 203 -0.51 -15.18 0.28
CA LEU A 203 -0.54 -14.98 -1.16
C LEU A 203 -1.92 -15.37 -1.69
N ASP A 204 -2.60 -14.48 -2.42
CA ASP A 204 -3.80 -14.91 -3.13
C ASP A 204 -3.46 -16.05 -4.11
N LEU A 205 -4.38 -17.00 -4.24
CA LEU A 205 -4.31 -18.03 -5.25
C LEU A 205 -5.50 -17.85 -6.20
N GLN A 206 -5.20 -17.34 -7.38
CA GLN A 206 -6.20 -17.15 -8.43
C GLN A 206 -6.27 -18.35 -9.32
N ILE A 207 -7.50 -18.81 -9.58
CA ILE A 207 -7.80 -19.91 -10.50
C ILE A 207 -8.96 -19.45 -11.37
N GLY A 208 -8.68 -19.25 -12.65
CA GLY A 208 -9.65 -18.66 -13.54
C GLY A 208 -9.32 -18.85 -15.00
N LYS A 209 -9.94 -18.03 -15.82
CA LYS A 209 -9.71 -17.92 -17.25
C LYS A 209 -9.44 -16.47 -17.62
N LYS A 210 -8.51 -16.28 -18.56
CA LYS A 210 -8.18 -14.99 -19.14
C LYS A 210 -8.92 -14.85 -20.45
N GLY A 211 -9.81 -13.86 -20.53
CA GLY A 211 -10.47 -13.48 -21.77
C GLY A 211 -9.62 -12.49 -22.60
N SER A 212 -10.25 -11.84 -23.56
CA SER A 212 -9.65 -10.74 -24.34
C SER A 212 -9.36 -9.48 -23.49
N ASN A 213 -9.93 -9.39 -22.30
CA ASN A 213 -9.74 -8.30 -21.34
C ASN A 213 -8.69 -8.70 -20.31
N TRP A 214 -8.04 -7.69 -19.71
CA TRP A 214 -7.06 -7.84 -18.63
C TRP A 214 -7.61 -8.49 -17.33
N GLN A 215 -8.94 -8.60 -17.19
CA GLN A 215 -9.58 -9.19 -16.02
C GLN A 215 -9.56 -10.72 -16.06
N ILE A 216 -9.28 -11.31 -14.91
CA ILE A 216 -9.42 -12.76 -14.71
C ILE A 216 -10.88 -13.06 -14.34
N LYS A 217 -11.46 -14.02 -15.04
CA LYS A 217 -12.78 -14.57 -14.72
C LYS A 217 -12.58 -15.82 -13.87
N PRO A 218 -12.94 -15.82 -12.58
CA PRO A 218 -12.81 -17.00 -11.72
C PRO A 218 -13.63 -18.18 -12.29
N VAL A 219 -13.07 -19.36 -12.20
CA VAL A 219 -13.81 -20.62 -12.52
C VAL A 219 -14.27 -21.34 -11.26
N VAL A 220 -13.84 -20.85 -10.09
CA VAL A 220 -14.26 -21.37 -8.77
C VAL A 220 -14.99 -20.27 -8.01
N LYS A 221 -16.00 -20.64 -7.23
CA LYS A 221 -16.81 -19.71 -6.42
C LYS A 221 -16.24 -19.61 -5.00
N GLU A 222 -14.95 -19.42 -4.91
CA GLU A 222 -14.22 -19.27 -3.66
C GLU A 222 -12.97 -18.44 -3.87
N VAL A 223 -12.51 -17.80 -2.80
CA VAL A 223 -11.18 -17.19 -2.74
C VAL A 223 -10.25 -18.09 -1.95
N ALA A 224 -8.98 -18.11 -2.32
CA ALA A 224 -7.96 -18.90 -1.66
C ALA A 224 -6.74 -18.05 -1.33
N VAL A 225 -6.13 -18.32 -0.17
CA VAL A 225 -4.85 -17.75 0.25
C VAL A 225 -3.90 -18.89 0.59
N ALA A 226 -2.78 -18.95 -0.12
CA ALA A 226 -1.67 -19.82 0.21
C ALA A 226 -0.79 -19.15 1.28
N VAL A 227 -0.40 -19.91 2.28
CA VAL A 227 0.50 -19.46 3.35
C VAL A 227 1.83 -20.17 3.18
N TYR A 228 2.86 -19.41 2.83
CA TYR A 228 4.22 -19.91 2.65
C TYR A 228 5.08 -19.54 3.86
N ASN A 229 5.72 -20.53 4.48
CA ASN A 229 6.63 -20.32 5.59
C ASN A 229 8.04 -20.05 5.07
N LEU A 230 8.58 -18.89 5.41
CA LEU A 230 9.91 -18.42 4.98
C LEU A 230 11.06 -19.19 5.64
N THR A 231 10.84 -19.74 6.84
CA THR A 231 11.83 -20.52 7.58
C THR A 231 11.95 -21.94 7.02
N THR A 232 10.81 -22.63 6.88
CA THR A 232 10.79 -24.00 6.37
C THR A 232 10.85 -24.08 4.84
N LYS A 233 10.63 -22.93 4.16
CA LYS A 233 10.57 -22.81 2.68
C LYS A 233 9.51 -23.71 2.04
N LYS A 234 8.35 -23.83 2.68
CA LYS A 234 7.24 -24.66 2.22
C LYS A 234 5.90 -23.94 2.33
N VAL A 235 4.97 -24.30 1.48
CA VAL A 235 3.56 -23.98 1.68
C VAL A 235 3.07 -24.78 2.89
N GLU A 236 2.62 -24.07 3.92
CA GLU A 236 2.07 -24.68 5.15
C GLU A 236 0.59 -25.00 4.99
N ASN A 237 -0.14 -24.10 4.33
CA ASN A 237 -1.59 -24.18 4.24
C ASN A 237 -2.11 -23.46 2.99
N VAL A 238 -3.30 -23.87 2.53
CA VAL A 238 -4.13 -23.11 1.60
C VAL A 238 -5.50 -22.97 2.26
N THR A 239 -5.82 -21.76 2.71
CA THR A 239 -7.13 -21.45 3.30
C THR A 239 -8.08 -20.96 2.23
N ARG A 240 -9.35 -21.34 2.31
CA ARG A 240 -10.39 -21.07 1.30
C ARG A 240 -11.62 -20.46 1.96
N TYR A 241 -12.31 -19.59 1.22
CA TYR A 241 -13.58 -19.02 1.65
C TYR A 241 -14.59 -19.07 0.50
N ALA A 242 -15.68 -19.77 0.69
CA ALA A 242 -16.71 -20.00 -0.33
C ALA A 242 -17.60 -18.76 -0.57
N ASN A 243 -18.35 -18.81 -1.67
CA ASN A 243 -19.31 -17.77 -2.07
C ASN A 243 -18.69 -16.37 -2.25
N THR A 244 -17.48 -16.35 -2.78
CA THR A 244 -16.69 -15.17 -3.15
C THR A 244 -15.98 -15.47 -4.46
N THR A 245 -15.37 -14.47 -5.09
CA THR A 245 -14.76 -14.69 -6.41
C THR A 245 -13.30 -14.29 -6.50
N ASN A 246 -12.92 -13.08 -6.06
CA ASN A 246 -11.57 -12.56 -6.15
C ASN A 246 -11.16 -11.84 -4.86
N LEU A 247 -9.88 -11.96 -4.50
CA LEU A 247 -9.25 -11.07 -3.53
C LEU A 247 -8.62 -9.89 -4.27
N GLY A 248 -9.20 -8.70 -4.11
CA GLY A 248 -8.69 -7.49 -4.77
C GLY A 248 -9.20 -7.31 -6.21
N LEU A 249 -8.72 -6.25 -6.86
CA LEU A 249 -9.10 -5.81 -8.20
C LEU A 249 -7.90 -5.64 -9.12
N PHE A 250 -6.95 -4.80 -8.71
CA PHE A 250 -5.73 -4.43 -9.42
C PHE A 250 -4.55 -4.52 -8.48
N THR A 251 -3.37 -4.65 -9.02
CA THR A 251 -2.13 -4.76 -8.25
C THR A 251 -1.78 -3.50 -7.46
N ASP A 252 -2.12 -2.33 -7.98
CA ASP A 252 -1.94 -1.04 -7.32
C ASP A 252 -3.10 -0.68 -6.37
N HIS A 253 -4.21 -1.43 -6.43
CA HIS A 253 -5.35 -1.28 -5.56
C HIS A 253 -5.25 -2.26 -4.39
N VAL A 254 -4.57 -1.86 -3.35
CA VAL A 254 -4.31 -2.70 -2.16
C VAL A 254 -5.62 -2.89 -1.39
N LEU A 255 -6.27 -4.05 -1.55
CA LEU A 255 -7.51 -4.42 -0.85
C LEU A 255 -7.26 -5.37 0.33
N TRP A 256 -6.21 -5.09 1.07
CA TRP A 256 -5.90 -5.74 2.34
C TRP A 256 -5.27 -4.75 3.33
N SER A 257 -5.36 -5.08 4.61
CA SER A 257 -4.72 -4.33 5.68
C SER A 257 -4.36 -5.25 6.84
N ILE A 258 -3.25 -4.95 7.51
CA ILE A 258 -2.92 -5.52 8.82
C ILE A 258 -3.29 -4.47 9.85
N ASP A 259 -4.06 -4.85 10.86
CA ASP A 259 -4.25 -4.01 12.04
C ASP A 259 -2.97 -3.99 12.86
N GLU A 260 -2.33 -2.85 12.97
CA GLU A 260 -1.03 -2.71 13.66
C GLU A 260 -1.09 -3.06 15.16
N VAL A 261 -2.28 -3.01 15.77
CA VAL A 261 -2.50 -3.30 17.18
C VAL A 261 -2.77 -4.78 17.41
N THR A 262 -3.75 -5.34 16.69
CA THR A 262 -4.16 -6.75 16.87
C THR A 262 -3.33 -7.72 16.06
N LYS A 263 -2.65 -7.25 15.02
CA LYS A 263 -1.94 -8.04 13.99
C LYS A 263 -2.85 -8.95 13.15
N ASP A 264 -4.16 -8.75 13.22
CA ASP A 264 -5.10 -9.42 12.34
C ASP A 264 -4.94 -8.92 10.90
N ILE A 265 -5.04 -9.82 9.93
CA ILE A 265 -5.06 -9.50 8.51
C ILE A 265 -6.51 -9.43 8.06
N TYR A 266 -6.87 -8.34 7.39
CA TYR A 266 -8.17 -8.15 6.75
C TYR A 266 -7.99 -8.06 5.23
N MET A 267 -8.87 -8.71 4.48
CA MET A 267 -8.85 -8.75 3.01
C MET A 267 -10.23 -8.54 2.46
N VAL A 268 -10.33 -7.77 1.38
CA VAL A 268 -11.58 -7.61 0.64
C VAL A 268 -11.68 -8.72 -0.39
N ALA A 269 -12.73 -9.52 -0.28
CA ALA A 269 -13.20 -10.40 -1.32
C ALA A 269 -14.26 -9.67 -2.15
N ALA A 270 -14.01 -9.56 -3.45
CA ALA A 270 -14.92 -8.88 -4.36
C ALA A 270 -16.16 -9.74 -4.63
N SER A 271 -17.25 -9.08 -5.03
CA SER A 271 -18.42 -9.77 -5.57
C SER A 271 -18.16 -10.29 -6.99
N ASP A 272 -18.94 -11.25 -7.46
CA ASP A 272 -18.93 -11.63 -8.87
C ASP A 272 -19.31 -10.44 -9.77
N MET A 273 -18.77 -10.43 -10.99
CA MET A 273 -19.09 -9.45 -12.04
C MET A 273 -20.60 -9.36 -12.38
N LYS A 274 -21.37 -10.34 -11.96
CA LYS A 274 -22.83 -10.33 -11.99
C LYS A 274 -23.42 -10.00 -10.62
N ALA A 275 -22.89 -9.01 -9.90
CA ALA A 275 -23.26 -8.59 -8.54
C ALA A 275 -24.78 -8.39 -8.27
N GLN A 276 -25.61 -8.68 -9.24
CA GLN A 276 -27.07 -8.74 -9.09
C GLN A 276 -27.54 -10.02 -8.40
N GLU A 277 -26.70 -11.05 -8.32
CA GLU A 277 -26.97 -12.25 -7.54
C GLU A 277 -26.58 -12.00 -6.07
N ALA A 278 -27.56 -11.90 -5.19
CA ALA A 278 -27.40 -11.66 -3.76
C ALA A 278 -26.45 -12.65 -3.03
N ALA A 279 -26.10 -13.75 -3.69
CA ALA A 279 -25.19 -14.77 -3.15
C ALA A 279 -23.72 -14.36 -3.12
N TYR A 280 -23.32 -13.34 -3.87
CA TYR A 280 -21.90 -12.97 -4.09
C TYR A 280 -21.62 -11.51 -3.76
N SER A 281 -22.10 -11.02 -2.63
CA SER A 281 -21.76 -9.69 -2.15
C SER A 281 -20.28 -9.59 -1.79
N SER A 282 -19.72 -8.39 -1.94
CA SER A 282 -18.36 -8.11 -1.47
C SER A 282 -18.27 -8.26 0.04
N LYS A 283 -17.16 -8.84 0.51
CA LYS A 283 -16.95 -9.15 1.92
C LYS A 283 -15.56 -8.72 2.38
N ILE A 284 -15.45 -8.36 3.64
CA ILE A 284 -14.17 -8.26 4.33
C ILE A 284 -13.99 -9.53 5.16
N LEU A 285 -12.93 -10.26 4.86
CA LEU A 285 -12.53 -11.50 5.53
C LEU A 285 -11.36 -11.24 6.47
N ARG A 286 -11.18 -12.10 7.47
CA ARG A 286 -10.10 -11.98 8.46
C ARG A 286 -9.28 -13.25 8.57
N ILE A 287 -7.96 -13.09 8.76
CA ILE A 287 -7.07 -14.10 9.31
C ILE A 287 -6.52 -13.57 10.63
N LYS A 288 -6.91 -14.18 11.75
CA LYS A 288 -6.47 -13.76 13.09
C LYS A 288 -4.97 -13.84 13.26
N ASN A 289 -4.44 -13.01 14.13
CA ASN A 289 -3.05 -13.09 14.57
C ASN A 289 -2.70 -14.52 15.02
N GLY A 290 -1.53 -15.00 14.61
CA GLY A 290 -1.07 -16.36 14.90
C GLY A 290 -1.78 -17.48 14.10
N GLN A 291 -2.81 -17.17 13.29
CA GLN A 291 -3.53 -18.15 12.48
C GLN A 291 -3.10 -18.10 11.01
N THR A 292 -3.31 -19.23 10.31
CA THR A 292 -3.04 -19.37 8.87
C THR A 292 -4.30 -19.66 8.06
N THR A 293 -5.48 -19.60 8.71
CA THR A 293 -6.78 -19.87 8.09
C THR A 293 -7.70 -18.69 8.22
N PHE A 294 -8.61 -18.53 7.27
CA PHE A 294 -9.71 -17.59 7.42
C PHE A 294 -10.50 -17.90 8.70
N ASP A 295 -10.87 -16.87 9.42
CA ASP A 295 -11.74 -16.95 10.57
C ASP A 295 -13.18 -17.22 10.11
N SER A 296 -13.64 -18.46 10.25
CA SER A 296 -14.97 -18.88 9.82
C SER A 296 -16.12 -18.21 10.59
N THR A 297 -15.81 -17.53 11.71
CA THR A 297 -16.80 -16.81 12.53
C THR A 297 -16.90 -15.33 12.19
N PHE A 298 -16.06 -14.86 11.25
CA PHE A 298 -15.95 -13.45 10.90
C PHE A 298 -16.15 -13.21 9.42
N GLU A 299 -17.09 -12.35 9.11
CA GLU A 299 -17.20 -11.64 7.83
C GLU A 299 -17.87 -10.29 8.05
N ILE A 300 -17.51 -9.30 7.28
CA ILE A 300 -18.29 -8.07 7.11
C ILE A 300 -18.80 -8.09 5.68
N ASP A 301 -20.10 -8.20 5.53
CA ASP A 301 -20.77 -8.36 4.24
C ASP A 301 -21.39 -7.03 3.79
N MET A 302 -21.04 -6.56 2.59
CA MET A 302 -21.52 -5.30 2.03
C MET A 302 -23.05 -5.27 1.92
N LYS A 303 -23.71 -6.42 1.70
CA LYS A 303 -25.19 -6.50 1.61
C LYS A 303 -25.91 -6.00 2.88
N ASN A 304 -25.21 -5.98 4.03
CA ASN A 304 -25.77 -5.45 5.29
C ASN A 304 -25.80 -3.91 5.31
N TYR A 305 -25.19 -3.24 4.34
CA TYR A 305 -25.18 -1.79 4.21
C TYR A 305 -25.86 -1.32 2.93
N VAL A 306 -25.36 -1.78 1.78
CA VAL A 306 -25.88 -1.43 0.45
C VAL A 306 -25.74 -2.61 -0.51
N GLN A 307 -26.74 -2.85 -1.35
CA GLN A 307 -26.71 -3.89 -2.37
C GLN A 307 -27.33 -3.43 -3.69
N PRO A 308 -26.71 -3.76 -4.85
CA PRO A 308 -25.38 -4.37 -4.99
C PRO A 308 -24.30 -3.32 -4.77
N ALA A 309 -23.26 -3.66 -3.99
CA ALA A 309 -22.11 -2.78 -3.82
C ALA A 309 -20.86 -3.56 -3.41
N GLU A 310 -19.70 -2.89 -3.49
CA GLU A 310 -18.39 -3.47 -3.20
C GLU A 310 -17.61 -2.61 -2.22
N PHE A 311 -16.80 -3.25 -1.37
CA PHE A 311 -15.74 -2.57 -0.65
C PHE A 311 -14.60 -2.26 -1.63
N ASN A 312 -14.15 -1.02 -1.65
CA ASN A 312 -13.11 -0.57 -2.58
C ASN A 312 -11.94 0.14 -1.88
N ARG A 313 -11.93 0.13 -0.56
CA ARG A 313 -10.87 0.63 0.33
C ARG A 313 -10.86 -0.22 1.59
N ILE A 314 -9.69 -0.34 2.19
CA ILE A 314 -9.57 -0.99 3.49
C ILE A 314 -8.35 -0.45 4.24
N PHE A 315 -8.57 -0.02 5.46
CA PHE A 315 -7.51 0.26 6.41
C PHE A 315 -7.98 -0.20 7.80
N ALA A 316 -7.24 -1.09 8.44
CA ALA A 316 -7.56 -1.62 9.75
C ALA A 316 -6.65 -1.01 10.82
N HIS A 317 -7.24 -0.54 11.90
CA HIS A 317 -6.50 0.00 13.04
C HIS A 317 -7.33 -0.13 14.32
N ASN A 318 -6.77 -0.77 15.34
CA ASN A 318 -7.33 -0.92 16.68
C ASN A 318 -8.78 -1.44 16.71
N ASN A 319 -9.01 -2.59 16.07
CA ASN A 319 -10.33 -3.22 15.93
C ASN A 319 -11.37 -2.35 15.19
N LYS A 320 -10.94 -1.44 14.36
CA LYS A 320 -11.77 -0.66 13.44
C LYS A 320 -11.30 -0.88 12.01
N ILE A 321 -12.24 -0.88 11.09
CA ILE A 321 -11.99 -0.88 9.65
C ILE A 321 -12.51 0.41 9.07
N TYR A 322 -11.63 1.12 8.37
CA TYR A 322 -11.93 2.33 7.63
C TYR A 322 -12.08 1.98 6.17
N THR A 323 -13.25 2.21 5.62
CA THR A 323 -13.63 1.83 4.26
C THR A 323 -14.65 2.80 3.69
N THR A 324 -14.98 2.64 2.41
CA THR A 324 -16.07 3.41 1.80
C THR A 324 -17.30 2.56 1.61
N ILE A 325 -18.48 3.15 1.89
CA ILE A 325 -19.80 2.57 1.63
C ILE A 325 -20.54 3.57 0.72
N PRO A 326 -21.02 3.15 -0.46
CA PRO A 326 -21.75 4.04 -1.35
C PRO A 326 -23.16 4.33 -0.85
N SER A 327 -23.75 5.47 -1.22
CA SER A 327 -25.12 5.84 -0.84
C SER A 327 -26.19 5.06 -1.60
N THR A 328 -25.82 4.39 -2.69
CA THR A 328 -26.68 3.59 -3.54
C THR A 328 -25.89 2.46 -4.18
N GLY A 329 -26.56 1.50 -4.78
CA GLY A 329 -25.91 0.39 -5.45
C GLY A 329 -24.84 0.86 -6.44
N ALA A 330 -23.62 0.36 -6.25
CA ALA A 330 -22.48 0.68 -7.09
C ALA A 330 -21.49 -0.48 -7.07
N SER A 331 -21.00 -0.88 -8.25
CA SER A 331 -20.03 -1.95 -8.40
C SER A 331 -19.01 -1.60 -9.46
N TYR A 332 -17.75 -1.93 -9.22
CA TYR A 332 -16.70 -1.83 -10.22
C TYR A 332 -16.84 -2.93 -11.28
N TYR A 333 -17.33 -4.11 -10.89
CA TYR A 333 -17.39 -5.28 -11.76
C TYR A 333 -18.66 -5.37 -12.62
N SER A 334 -19.74 -4.66 -12.27
CA SER A 334 -20.98 -4.73 -13.05
C SER A 334 -20.88 -3.99 -14.38
N GLY A 335 -20.70 -4.72 -15.47
CA GLY A 335 -20.87 -4.21 -16.82
C GLY A 335 -19.72 -3.38 -17.40
N GLY A 336 -18.48 -3.76 -17.17
CA GLY A 336 -17.32 -3.19 -17.90
C GLY A 336 -16.94 -1.77 -17.52
N HIS A 337 -16.81 -1.49 -16.25
CA HIS A 337 -16.41 -0.32 -15.47
C HIS A 337 -17.46 0.11 -14.42
N GLY A 338 -18.35 -0.77 -14.03
CA GLY A 338 -19.25 -0.63 -12.90
C GLY A 338 -20.24 0.54 -12.97
N VAL A 339 -21.45 0.28 -12.54
CA VAL A 339 -22.45 1.34 -12.37
C VAL A 339 -22.03 2.16 -11.13
N GLY A 340 -21.90 3.46 -11.31
CA GLY A 340 -21.74 4.39 -10.20
C GLY A 340 -20.35 4.45 -9.55
N TYR A 341 -19.35 3.66 -9.97
CA TYR A 341 -18.05 3.66 -9.28
C TYR A 341 -17.30 5.01 -9.39
N ARG A 342 -17.52 5.77 -10.46
CA ARG A 342 -16.96 7.12 -10.66
C ARG A 342 -17.88 8.25 -10.23
N ASN A 343 -18.98 7.93 -9.56
CA ASN A 343 -19.90 8.92 -9.04
C ASN A 343 -19.50 9.34 -7.64
N ASP A 344 -19.85 10.56 -7.24
CA ASP A 344 -19.59 11.13 -5.92
C ASP A 344 -20.58 10.57 -4.89
N ILE A 345 -20.48 9.26 -4.63
CA ILE A 345 -21.41 8.50 -3.77
C ILE A 345 -20.72 7.67 -2.71
N TRP A 346 -19.38 7.64 -2.67
CA TRP A 346 -18.61 6.80 -1.77
C TRP A 346 -18.28 7.53 -0.49
N PHE A 347 -18.99 7.20 0.59
CA PHE A 347 -18.80 7.82 1.90
C PHE A 347 -17.84 7.03 2.76
N TRP A 348 -16.89 7.73 3.39
CA TRP A 348 -16.00 7.13 4.36
C TRP A 348 -16.73 6.70 5.62
N ASN A 349 -16.46 5.49 6.09
CA ASN A 349 -17.06 4.88 7.26
C ASN A 349 -15.99 4.24 8.15
N GLU A 350 -16.19 4.31 9.45
CA GLU A 350 -15.55 3.48 10.46
C GLU A 350 -16.48 2.31 10.77
N ILE A 351 -16.03 1.07 10.59
CA ILE A 351 -16.77 -0.14 10.95
C ILE A 351 -16.12 -0.76 12.18
N ASP A 352 -16.89 -0.97 13.21
CA ASP A 352 -16.45 -1.71 14.40
C ASP A 352 -16.36 -3.20 14.09
N VAL A 353 -15.19 -3.81 14.33
CA VAL A 353 -14.94 -5.22 13.98
C VAL A 353 -15.83 -6.20 14.76
N GLN A 354 -16.18 -5.88 16.00
CA GLN A 354 -17.00 -6.77 16.85
C GLN A 354 -18.48 -6.66 16.53
N THR A 355 -18.99 -5.43 16.49
CA THR A 355 -20.43 -5.19 16.32
C THR A 355 -20.85 -5.10 14.85
N LYS A 356 -19.89 -4.94 13.94
CA LYS A 356 -20.07 -4.72 12.49
C LYS A 356 -20.92 -3.47 12.17
N LYS A 357 -21.07 -2.56 13.13
CA LYS A 357 -21.76 -1.28 12.93
C LYS A 357 -20.87 -0.31 12.19
N ALA A 358 -21.39 0.28 11.12
CA ALA A 358 -20.75 1.35 10.39
C ALA A 358 -21.20 2.71 10.93
N VAL A 359 -20.25 3.62 11.07
CA VAL A 359 -20.47 5.03 11.37
C VAL A 359 -19.86 5.85 10.25
N LYS A 360 -20.70 6.62 9.57
CA LYS A 360 -20.24 7.56 8.53
C LYS A 360 -19.36 8.64 9.18
N LEU A 361 -18.20 8.88 8.57
CA LEU A 361 -17.27 9.92 9.00
C LEU A 361 -17.60 11.25 8.30
N ASP A 362 -17.31 12.35 9.00
CA ASP A 362 -17.40 13.70 8.43
C ASP A 362 -16.17 13.99 7.56
N ILE A 363 -16.08 13.29 6.44
CA ILE A 363 -15.02 13.37 5.44
C ILE A 363 -15.69 13.60 4.09
N PRO A 364 -15.13 14.46 3.21
CA PRO A 364 -15.67 14.68 1.88
C PRO A 364 -15.90 13.38 1.12
N VAL A 365 -17.03 13.28 0.43
CA VAL A 365 -17.39 12.12 -0.39
C VAL A 365 -16.32 11.86 -1.47
N ASP A 366 -16.10 10.60 -1.79
CA ASP A 366 -15.15 10.17 -2.82
C ASP A 366 -15.87 9.65 -4.08
N ASN A 367 -15.16 9.61 -5.20
CA ASN A 367 -15.63 9.08 -6.47
C ASN A 367 -14.77 7.95 -7.04
N PHE A 368 -13.95 7.33 -6.19
CA PHE A 368 -13.13 6.19 -6.57
C PHE A 368 -12.12 6.41 -7.72
N TYR A 369 -11.58 7.61 -7.88
CA TYR A 369 -10.54 7.86 -8.89
C TYR A 369 -9.11 7.57 -8.40
N ASN A 370 -8.89 7.44 -7.12
CA ASN A 370 -7.60 7.05 -6.55
C ASN A 370 -7.71 5.65 -5.95
N TYR A 371 -6.57 4.95 -5.81
CA TYR A 371 -6.53 3.59 -5.27
C TYR A 371 -5.85 3.51 -3.90
N GLN A 372 -5.35 4.63 -3.38
CA GLN A 372 -4.67 4.64 -2.09
C GLN A 372 -5.65 4.48 -0.93
N ASN A 373 -5.34 3.55 -0.04
CA ASN A 373 -6.05 3.38 1.23
C ASN A 373 -5.72 4.53 2.20
N PRO A 374 -6.57 4.75 3.22
CA PRO A 374 -6.19 5.56 4.37
C PRO A 374 -4.90 5.05 5.01
N PHE A 375 -4.19 5.93 5.67
CA PHE A 375 -2.96 5.60 6.37
C PHE A 375 -2.85 6.32 7.72
N LEU A 376 -2.17 5.69 8.67
CA LEU A 376 -1.91 6.27 9.98
C LEU A 376 -0.60 7.06 9.96
N TYR A 377 -0.62 8.28 10.50
CA TYR A 377 0.57 9.07 10.78
C TYR A 377 0.36 9.94 12.01
N LYS A 378 1.27 9.86 12.99
CA LYS A 378 1.21 10.61 14.27
C LYS A 378 -0.17 10.57 14.93
N ASN A 379 -0.72 9.34 15.09
CA ASN A 379 -2.02 9.04 15.71
C ASN A 379 -3.26 9.65 15.00
N ARG A 380 -3.11 10.11 13.77
CA ARG A 380 -4.24 10.51 12.91
C ARG A 380 -4.30 9.64 11.68
N ILE A 381 -5.51 9.36 11.23
CA ILE A 381 -5.76 8.61 10.00
C ILE A 381 -6.06 9.61 8.89
N TYR A 382 -5.37 9.46 7.76
CA TYR A 382 -5.46 10.37 6.63
C TYR A 382 -6.23 9.73 5.49
N PHE A 383 -7.18 10.47 4.95
CA PHE A 383 -8.09 10.04 3.89
C PHE A 383 -7.94 10.97 2.70
N MET A 384 -7.85 10.39 1.52
CA MET A 384 -7.96 11.14 0.28
C MET A 384 -9.38 11.06 -0.26
N SER A 385 -9.90 12.16 -0.76
CA SER A 385 -11.16 12.21 -1.46
C SER A 385 -11.05 13.07 -2.71
N ASN A 386 -11.75 12.63 -3.75
CA ASN A 386 -11.94 13.38 -4.98
C ASN A 386 -13.45 13.38 -5.30
N ASN A 387 -14.07 14.53 -5.43
CA ASN A 387 -15.43 14.63 -5.92
C ASN A 387 -15.63 15.85 -6.82
N LYS A 388 -16.56 15.76 -7.73
CA LYS A 388 -16.88 16.81 -8.69
C LYS A 388 -17.93 17.76 -8.13
N ALA A 389 -18.86 17.25 -7.32
CA ALA A 389 -19.99 18.01 -6.80
C ALA A 389 -19.50 19.22 -5.97
N ASP A 390 -18.49 19.01 -5.10
CA ASP A 390 -17.90 20.06 -4.25
C ASP A 390 -16.60 20.62 -4.84
N ASN A 391 -16.25 20.20 -6.08
CA ASN A 391 -14.94 20.48 -6.67
C ASN A 391 -13.80 20.21 -5.68
N PHE A 392 -13.88 19.08 -4.96
CA PHE A 392 -12.92 18.71 -3.94
C PHE A 392 -11.92 17.69 -4.48
N SER A 393 -10.65 17.93 -4.25
CA SER A 393 -9.56 16.97 -4.42
C SER A 393 -8.54 17.26 -3.32
N GLY A 394 -8.49 16.43 -2.28
CA GLY A 394 -7.72 16.81 -1.10
C GLY A 394 -7.51 15.70 -0.09
N LEU A 395 -6.87 16.10 1.01
CA LEU A 395 -6.53 15.24 2.14
C LEU A 395 -7.27 15.71 3.39
N THR A 396 -7.90 14.77 4.07
CA THR A 396 -8.57 14.99 5.36
C THR A 396 -7.94 14.08 6.40
N SER A 397 -7.65 14.61 7.58
CA SER A 397 -7.22 13.81 8.72
C SER A 397 -8.35 13.59 9.71
N TYR A 398 -8.33 12.46 10.39
CA TYR A 398 -9.28 12.04 11.41
C TYR A 398 -8.53 11.57 12.65
N ASP A 399 -8.95 12.02 13.80
CA ASP A 399 -8.44 11.56 15.09
C ASP A 399 -9.35 10.45 15.61
N PRO A 400 -8.90 9.20 15.69
CA PRO A 400 -9.74 8.08 16.11
C PRO A 400 -10.14 8.13 17.59
N VAL A 401 -9.51 8.97 18.42
CA VAL A 401 -9.82 9.13 19.83
C VAL A 401 -10.89 10.21 20.04
N SER A 402 -10.62 11.43 19.59
CA SER A 402 -11.55 12.56 19.72
C SER A 402 -12.67 12.58 18.69
N LYS A 403 -12.57 11.74 17.64
CA LYS A 403 -13.50 11.64 16.49
C LYS A 403 -13.55 12.92 15.63
N ASN A 404 -12.59 13.82 15.78
CA ASN A 404 -12.54 15.07 15.05
C ASN A 404 -11.88 14.88 13.67
N THR A 405 -12.49 15.48 12.65
CA THR A 405 -11.96 15.56 11.29
C THR A 405 -11.38 16.95 11.03
N LYS A 406 -10.40 17.02 10.12
CA LYS A 406 -9.84 18.28 9.63
C LYS A 406 -9.44 18.12 8.16
N VAL A 407 -9.97 18.96 7.29
CA VAL A 407 -9.43 19.10 5.94
C VAL A 407 -8.05 19.74 6.04
N GLU A 408 -7.02 18.99 5.70
CA GLU A 408 -5.64 19.47 5.75
C GLU A 408 -5.37 20.40 4.58
N PHE A 409 -5.61 19.89 3.36
CA PHE A 409 -5.53 20.72 2.17
C PHE A 409 -6.52 20.29 1.09
N LYS A 410 -6.81 21.20 0.19
CA LYS A 410 -7.56 21.02 -1.05
C LYS A 410 -6.71 21.52 -2.21
N LEU A 411 -6.59 20.73 -3.27
CA LEU A 411 -5.91 21.17 -4.50
C LEU A 411 -6.69 22.30 -5.16
N LYS A 412 -5.98 23.33 -5.60
CA LYS A 412 -6.52 24.42 -6.42
C LYS A 412 -6.29 24.11 -7.89
N GLY A 413 -7.33 24.23 -8.72
CA GLY A 413 -7.24 24.01 -10.16
C GLY A 413 -7.72 22.63 -10.59
N SER A 414 -7.34 22.20 -11.81
CA SER A 414 -7.90 21.03 -12.49
C SER A 414 -7.22 19.69 -12.17
N GLY A 415 -6.21 19.69 -11.34
CA GLY A 415 -5.50 18.46 -10.96
C GLY A 415 -6.27 17.60 -9.96
N ARG A 416 -6.00 16.29 -9.95
CA ARG A 416 -6.55 15.35 -8.95
C ARG A 416 -5.44 14.82 -8.04
N LEU A 417 -5.74 14.72 -6.75
CA LEU A 417 -4.89 14.05 -5.78
C LEU A 417 -4.95 12.54 -6.03
N MET A 418 -3.82 11.94 -6.36
CA MET A 418 -3.72 10.53 -6.71
C MET A 418 -3.00 9.70 -5.65
N GLY A 419 -2.28 10.35 -4.76
CA GLY A 419 -1.57 9.69 -3.68
C GLY A 419 -0.92 10.67 -2.72
N VAL A 420 -0.73 10.22 -1.49
CA VAL A 420 0.06 10.91 -0.46
C VAL A 420 0.89 9.86 0.28
N ASN A 421 2.18 10.10 0.39
CA ASN A 421 3.06 9.30 1.23
C ASN A 421 3.82 10.21 2.20
N VAL A 422 4.23 9.64 3.33
CA VAL A 422 5.17 10.28 4.25
C VAL A 422 6.44 9.44 4.27
N ILE A 423 7.57 10.07 4.03
CA ILE A 423 8.89 9.44 4.14
C ILE A 423 9.64 10.09 5.28
N SER A 424 10.27 9.26 6.12
CA SER A 424 11.02 9.71 7.28
C SER A 424 12.49 9.80 6.91
N LYS A 425 13.05 11.00 6.96
CA LYS A 425 14.50 11.20 6.77
C LYS A 425 15.24 10.84 8.05
N LYS A 426 16.33 10.11 7.91
CA LYS A 426 17.23 9.77 9.03
C LYS A 426 18.14 10.93 9.39
#